data_05936388148e6bbf464429723576ea7f
#
_entry.id   05936388148e6bbf464429723576ea7f
#
_cell.length_a   1.000
_cell.length_b   1.000
_cell.length_c   1.000
_cell.angle_alpha   90.00
_cell.angle_beta   90.00
_cell.angle_gamma   90.00
#
_symmetry.space_group_name_H-M   'P 1'
#
loop_
_entity.id
_entity.type
_entity.pdbx_description
1 polymer ?
#
loop_
_entity_poly.entity_id
_entity_poly.type
_entity_poly.pdbx_seq_one_letter_code
_entity_poly.pdbx_strand_id
1 'polypeptide(L)'
;MKKELGCFVVGDSTKCTGCKACELACFTVHNRESNHVGKTVGTVTVPVVPRLFLTKFEQGCMPIQCKHCEDAPCLNACTKGAISRVDHQVIVDAEKCIGCKDCMQACPFGAIALLPYAKNGKLVAQPMAEEPKVFASKCDLCAGIEGSPACVRVCPHQALRLVDPEAEREEKNIRAAEALLLTKNWR
;
A
#
# COMPACT_ATOMS: atom_id res chain seq x y z
N MET A 1 -26.04 -3.67 -8.09
CA MET A 1 -24.86 -4.38 -7.55
C MET A 1 -24.21 -3.44 -6.54
N LYS A 2 -24.20 -3.80 -5.26
CA LYS A 2 -23.42 -3.06 -4.25
C LYS A 2 -21.95 -3.25 -4.61
N LYS A 3 -21.23 -2.16 -4.92
CA LYS A 3 -19.77 -2.21 -4.99
C LYS A 3 -19.27 -2.43 -3.57
N GLU A 4 -18.65 -3.55 -3.31
CA GLU A 4 -17.95 -3.79 -2.06
C GLU A 4 -16.69 -2.96 -2.02
N LEU A 5 -16.52 -2.19 -0.98
CA LEU A 5 -15.37 -1.29 -0.80
C LEU A 5 -14.16 -2.08 -0.31
N GLY A 6 -13.00 -1.85 -0.93
CA GLY A 6 -11.76 -2.48 -0.49
C GLY A 6 -11.21 -1.88 0.80
N CYS A 7 -10.57 -2.70 1.62
CA CYS A 7 -9.82 -2.24 2.78
C CYS A 7 -8.62 -1.36 2.36
N PHE A 8 -8.23 -0.43 3.23
CA PHE A 8 -7.04 0.39 3.04
C PHE A 8 -6.45 0.84 4.37
N VAL A 9 -5.19 1.25 4.38
CA VAL A 9 -4.54 1.78 5.57
C VAL A 9 -4.63 3.30 5.60
N VAL A 10 -4.90 3.86 6.79
CA VAL A 10 -4.84 5.31 7.05
C VAL A 10 -3.76 5.61 8.08
N GLY A 11 -3.15 6.78 7.95
CA GLY A 11 -2.23 7.34 8.92
C GLY A 11 -2.89 8.45 9.74
N ASP A 12 -2.47 8.57 10.99
CA ASP A 12 -2.82 9.65 11.91
C ASP A 12 -1.56 10.50 12.15
N SER A 13 -1.56 11.72 11.62
CA SER A 13 -0.42 12.64 11.74
C SER A 13 -0.19 13.13 13.17
N THR A 14 -1.22 13.12 14.02
CA THR A 14 -1.10 13.54 15.43
C THR A 14 -0.34 12.52 16.27
N LYS A 15 -0.31 11.26 15.86
CA LYS A 15 0.39 10.15 16.53
C LYS A 15 1.71 9.79 15.86
N CYS A 16 1.90 10.17 14.61
CA CYS A 16 3.09 9.78 13.84
C CYS A 16 4.32 10.59 14.29
N THR A 17 5.36 9.91 14.74
CA THR A 17 6.64 10.53 15.15
C THR A 17 7.70 10.52 14.06
N GLY A 18 7.40 9.94 12.89
CA GLY A 18 8.36 9.86 11.79
C GLY A 18 9.47 8.81 11.96
N CYS A 19 9.29 7.81 12.82
CA CYS A 19 10.32 6.83 13.19
C CYS A 19 10.70 5.85 12.06
N LYS A 20 9.95 5.80 10.94
CA LYS A 20 10.16 4.92 9.77
C LYS A 20 10.05 3.41 10.03
N ALA A 21 9.63 2.97 11.21
CA ALA A 21 9.43 1.55 11.50
C ALA A 21 8.49 0.88 10.48
N CYS A 22 7.46 1.59 10.01
CA CYS A 22 6.52 1.12 8.99
C CYS A 22 7.18 0.88 7.62
N GLU A 23 8.11 1.76 7.20
CA GLU A 23 8.88 1.60 5.96
C GLU A 23 9.77 0.36 6.05
N LEU A 24 10.50 0.21 7.15
CA LEU A 24 11.38 -0.93 7.36
C LEU A 24 10.61 -2.26 7.41
N ALA A 25 9.50 -2.31 8.14
CA ALA A 25 8.66 -3.51 8.21
C ALA A 25 8.07 -3.88 6.84
N CYS A 26 7.59 -2.89 6.07
CA CYS A 26 7.09 -3.10 4.72
C CYS A 26 8.18 -3.69 3.82
N PHE A 27 9.37 -3.11 3.82
CA PHE A 27 10.50 -3.62 3.07
C PHE A 27 10.84 -5.06 3.47
N THR A 28 10.99 -5.33 4.77
CA THR A 28 11.37 -6.65 5.28
C THR A 28 10.40 -7.75 4.86
N VAL A 29 9.11 -7.47 4.97
CA VAL A 29 8.06 -8.44 4.63
C VAL A 29 8.05 -8.78 3.13
N HIS A 30 8.19 -7.77 2.26
CA HIS A 30 8.14 -7.97 0.81
C HIS A 30 9.45 -8.50 0.19
N ASN A 31 10.51 -8.59 0.99
CA ASN A 31 11.80 -9.11 0.55
C ASN A 31 12.22 -10.42 1.25
N ARG A 32 11.30 -11.06 1.99
CA ARG A 32 11.57 -12.33 2.70
C ARG A 32 12.04 -13.45 1.78
N GLU A 33 11.44 -13.56 0.60
CA GLU A 33 11.74 -14.62 -0.37
C GLU A 33 13.06 -14.42 -1.10
N SER A 34 13.57 -13.18 -1.14
CA SER A 34 14.80 -12.88 -1.87
C SER A 34 16.08 -13.36 -1.16
N ASN A 35 15.99 -13.96 0.02
CA ASN A 35 17.13 -14.42 0.84
C ASN A 35 18.23 -13.36 1.11
N HIS A 36 18.01 -12.11 0.70
CA HIS A 36 19.00 -11.05 0.76
C HIS A 36 18.85 -10.14 1.99
N VAL A 37 17.68 -10.14 2.61
CA VAL A 37 17.43 -9.33 3.81
C VAL A 37 17.68 -10.16 5.07
N GLY A 38 18.64 -9.76 5.86
CA GLY A 38 18.85 -10.28 7.20
C GLY A 38 20.08 -11.14 7.39
N LYS A 39 20.86 -11.44 6.36
CA LYS A 39 22.13 -12.20 6.55
C LYS A 39 23.37 -11.33 6.67
N THR A 40 23.40 -10.14 6.09
CA THR A 40 24.55 -9.23 6.25
C THR A 40 24.16 -7.78 5.90
N VAL A 41 24.38 -6.86 6.83
CA VAL A 41 24.34 -5.42 6.56
C VAL A 41 25.42 -5.10 5.52
N GLY A 42 25.06 -4.53 4.39
CA GLY A 42 26.00 -4.12 3.34
C GLY A 42 26.02 -4.97 2.07
N THR A 43 25.26 -6.08 2.01
CA THR A 43 25.17 -6.94 0.81
C THR A 43 23.85 -6.87 0.06
N VAL A 44 23.04 -5.86 0.34
CA VAL A 44 21.75 -5.69 -0.37
C VAL A 44 22.04 -5.13 -1.76
N THR A 45 21.90 -5.97 -2.76
CA THR A 45 22.09 -5.62 -4.18
C THR A 45 20.84 -5.03 -4.85
N VAL A 46 19.73 -4.98 -4.13
CA VAL A 46 18.43 -4.46 -4.59
C VAL A 46 18.11 -3.20 -3.81
N PRO A 47 17.54 -2.16 -4.42
CA PRO A 47 17.12 -0.95 -3.70
C PRO A 47 16.15 -1.28 -2.56
N VAL A 48 16.43 -0.72 -1.38
CA VAL A 48 15.54 -0.82 -0.22
C VAL A 48 14.39 0.17 -0.40
N VAL A 49 13.34 -0.23 -1.08
CA VAL A 49 12.19 0.64 -1.31
C VAL A 49 10.94 0.01 -0.70
N PRO A 50 10.36 0.65 0.32
CA PRO A 50 9.08 0.23 0.89
C PRO A 50 7.95 0.56 -0.09
N ARG A 51 6.76 -0.04 0.13
CA ARG A 51 5.54 0.24 -0.64
C ARG A 51 4.66 1.31 0.03
N LEU A 52 5.22 2.05 0.96
CA LEU A 52 4.65 3.23 1.61
C LEU A 52 5.78 4.23 1.86
N PHE A 53 5.46 5.51 1.93
CA PHE A 53 6.48 6.57 2.05
C PHE A 53 6.09 7.52 3.17
N LEU A 54 7.01 7.71 4.13
CA LEU A 54 6.83 8.70 5.17
C LEU A 54 7.04 10.10 4.59
N THR A 55 5.97 10.87 4.56
CA THR A 55 6.00 12.25 4.09
C THR A 55 6.04 13.21 5.27
N LYS A 56 6.95 14.17 5.24
CA LYS A 56 7.04 15.28 6.20
C LYS A 56 6.38 16.52 5.61
N PHE A 57 5.67 17.25 6.43
CA PHE A 57 5.03 18.53 6.11
C PHE A 57 5.09 19.45 7.32
N GLU A 58 4.67 20.70 7.22
CA GLU A 58 4.84 21.70 8.28
C GLU A 58 4.21 21.29 9.63
N GLN A 59 3.05 20.64 9.61
CA GLN A 59 2.32 20.23 10.82
C GLN A 59 2.74 18.85 11.35
N GLY A 60 3.69 18.17 10.72
CA GLY A 60 4.12 16.85 11.19
C GLY A 60 4.60 15.89 10.09
N CYS A 61 4.30 14.62 10.27
CA CYS A 61 4.62 13.58 9.31
C CYS A 61 3.52 12.52 9.25
N MET A 62 3.39 11.88 8.10
CA MET A 62 2.42 10.82 7.89
C MET A 62 2.90 9.86 6.80
N PRO A 63 2.75 8.55 6.95
CA PRO A 63 3.01 7.60 5.88
C PRO A 63 1.90 7.65 4.82
N ILE A 64 2.30 7.75 3.55
CA ILE A 64 1.42 7.72 2.39
C ILE A 64 1.59 6.37 1.68
N GLN A 65 0.49 5.70 1.39
CA GLN A 65 0.44 4.44 0.66
C GLN A 65 -0.80 4.36 -0.21
N CYS A 66 -0.87 3.32 -1.05
CA CYS A 66 -2.04 3.06 -1.90
C CYS A 66 -3.33 2.94 -1.07
N LYS A 67 -4.40 3.57 -1.55
CA LYS A 67 -5.74 3.53 -0.94
C LYS A 67 -6.67 2.50 -1.59
N HIS A 68 -6.19 1.74 -2.56
CA HIS A 68 -6.98 0.76 -3.31
C HIS A 68 -8.32 1.34 -3.83
N CYS A 69 -8.24 2.54 -4.42
CA CYS A 69 -9.38 3.34 -4.88
C CYS A 69 -10.39 2.52 -5.68
N GLU A 70 -11.68 2.82 -5.53
CA GLU A 70 -12.75 2.16 -6.29
C GLU A 70 -12.62 2.40 -7.80
N ASP A 71 -12.44 3.65 -8.22
CA ASP A 71 -12.25 3.99 -9.64
C ASP A 71 -10.87 3.61 -10.16
N ALA A 72 -9.91 3.36 -9.24
CA ALA A 72 -8.54 2.97 -9.54
C ALA A 72 -7.94 3.65 -10.79
N PRO A 73 -7.66 4.97 -10.77
CA PRO A 73 -7.16 5.68 -11.95
C PRO A 73 -5.90 5.04 -12.54
N CYS A 74 -5.05 4.46 -11.68
CA CYS A 74 -3.86 3.74 -12.11
C CYS A 74 -4.16 2.44 -12.89
N LEU A 75 -5.27 1.78 -12.58
CA LEU A 75 -5.74 0.60 -13.32
C LEU A 75 -6.27 1.02 -14.69
N ASN A 76 -7.09 2.08 -14.72
CA ASN A 76 -7.67 2.61 -15.96
C ASN A 76 -6.60 3.15 -16.92
N ALA A 77 -5.51 3.71 -16.38
CA ALA A 77 -4.37 4.19 -17.18
C ALA A 77 -3.45 3.06 -17.69
N CYS A 78 -3.60 1.83 -17.20
CA CYS A 78 -2.69 0.73 -17.55
C CYS A 78 -3.08 0.05 -18.86
N THR A 79 -2.54 0.52 -19.99
CA THR A 79 -2.80 -0.05 -21.33
C THR A 79 -2.27 -1.48 -21.51
N LYS A 80 -1.36 -1.93 -20.65
CA LYS A 80 -0.77 -3.28 -20.70
C LYS A 80 -1.51 -4.32 -19.86
N GLY A 81 -2.56 -3.91 -19.14
CA GLY A 81 -3.30 -4.81 -18.25
C GLY A 81 -2.44 -5.40 -17.12
N ALA A 82 -1.35 -4.71 -16.76
CA ALA A 82 -0.48 -5.11 -15.67
C ALA A 82 -1.05 -4.75 -14.28
N ILE A 83 -2.11 -3.96 -14.23
CA ILE A 83 -2.81 -3.61 -12.99
C ILE A 83 -4.20 -4.22 -13.05
N SER A 84 -4.57 -4.93 -12.02
CA SER A 84 -5.87 -5.61 -11.90
C SER A 84 -6.46 -5.43 -10.51
N ARG A 85 -7.74 -5.74 -10.36
CA ARG A 85 -8.42 -5.81 -9.08
C ARG A 85 -8.61 -7.28 -8.68
N VAL A 86 -8.11 -7.65 -7.52
CA VAL A 86 -8.24 -8.99 -6.93
C VAL A 86 -8.73 -8.80 -5.50
N ASP A 87 -9.82 -9.44 -5.10
CA ASP A 87 -10.39 -9.37 -3.75
C ASP A 87 -10.47 -7.92 -3.22
N HIS A 88 -11.03 -7.01 -4.03
CA HIS A 88 -11.14 -5.56 -3.75
C HIS A 88 -9.81 -4.81 -3.64
N GLN A 89 -8.68 -5.47 -3.84
CA GLN A 89 -7.36 -4.84 -3.85
C GLN A 89 -6.91 -4.56 -5.28
N VAL A 90 -6.28 -3.42 -5.49
CA VAL A 90 -5.63 -3.08 -6.76
C VAL A 90 -4.21 -3.62 -6.71
N ILE A 91 -3.87 -4.58 -7.56
CA ILE A 91 -2.60 -5.30 -7.57
C ILE A 91 -1.84 -5.04 -8.88
N VAL A 92 -0.51 -5.08 -8.81
CA VAL A 92 0.38 -4.95 -9.97
C VAL A 92 1.05 -6.28 -10.27
N ASP A 93 0.92 -6.73 -11.51
CA ASP A 93 1.68 -7.85 -12.05
C ASP A 93 3.01 -7.32 -12.62
N ALA A 94 4.11 -7.61 -11.93
CA ALA A 94 5.45 -7.15 -12.30
C ALA A 94 5.96 -7.78 -13.62
N GLU A 95 5.47 -8.97 -13.98
CA GLU A 95 5.87 -9.63 -15.21
C GLU A 95 5.27 -8.95 -16.45
N LYS A 96 4.00 -8.52 -16.36
CA LYS A 96 3.31 -7.78 -17.43
C LYS A 96 3.70 -6.30 -17.50
N CYS A 97 4.19 -5.74 -16.39
CA CYS A 97 4.52 -4.33 -16.34
C CYS A 97 5.75 -4.00 -17.19
N ILE A 98 5.63 -2.96 -18.02
CA ILE A 98 6.70 -2.46 -18.90
C ILE A 98 7.35 -1.18 -18.37
N GLY A 99 6.91 -0.64 -17.23
CA GLY A 99 7.47 0.58 -16.63
C GLY A 99 7.13 1.88 -17.36
N CYS A 100 6.01 1.97 -18.08
CA CYS A 100 5.62 3.16 -18.87
C CYS A 100 5.31 4.43 -18.04
N LYS A 101 5.14 4.32 -16.72
CA LYS A 101 4.89 5.41 -15.75
C LYS A 101 3.46 5.98 -15.75
N ASP A 102 2.57 5.59 -16.66
CA ASP A 102 1.21 6.13 -16.76
C ASP A 102 0.43 6.00 -15.45
N CYS A 103 0.56 4.87 -14.76
CA CYS A 103 -0.07 4.63 -13.47
C CYS A 103 0.48 5.54 -12.35
N MET A 104 1.74 5.95 -12.42
CA MET A 104 2.32 6.90 -11.45
C MET A 104 1.70 8.27 -11.62
N GLN A 105 1.56 8.74 -12.87
CA GLN A 105 0.95 10.03 -13.19
C GLN A 105 -0.55 10.06 -12.84
N ALA A 106 -1.23 8.94 -13.04
CA ALA A 106 -2.64 8.82 -12.73
C ALA A 106 -2.94 8.71 -11.22
N CYS A 107 -1.96 8.40 -10.38
CA CYS A 107 -2.18 8.19 -8.95
C CYS A 107 -2.31 9.53 -8.20
N PRO A 108 -3.49 9.87 -7.62
CA PRO A 108 -3.66 11.14 -6.91
C PRO A 108 -2.88 11.23 -5.58
N PHE A 109 -2.39 10.08 -5.07
CA PHE A 109 -1.64 10.01 -3.81
C PHE A 109 -0.12 9.91 -4.02
N GLY A 110 0.38 9.82 -5.26
CA GLY A 110 1.78 9.56 -5.53
C GLY A 110 2.30 8.26 -4.90
N ALA A 111 1.43 7.26 -4.69
CA ALA A 111 1.73 6.06 -3.93
C ALA A 111 2.28 4.91 -4.79
N ILE A 112 2.80 5.20 -5.97
CA ILE A 112 3.38 4.23 -6.90
C ILE A 112 4.83 4.64 -7.19
N ALA A 113 5.76 3.74 -6.99
CA ALA A 113 7.17 3.91 -7.36
C ALA A 113 7.55 2.93 -8.48
N LEU A 114 8.60 3.23 -9.23
CA LEU A 114 9.21 2.26 -10.13
C LEU A 114 10.41 1.63 -9.47
N LEU A 115 10.46 0.30 -9.50
CA LEU A 115 11.58 -0.47 -8.99
C LEU A 115 12.20 -1.33 -10.09
N PRO A 116 13.51 -1.60 -10.04
CA PRO A 116 14.12 -2.60 -10.87
C PRO A 116 13.50 -3.98 -10.63
N TYR A 117 13.20 -4.70 -11.70
CA TYR A 117 12.67 -6.05 -11.61
C TYR A 117 13.80 -7.06 -11.45
N ALA A 118 13.79 -7.79 -10.37
CA ALA A 118 14.72 -8.87 -10.11
C ALA A 118 13.99 -10.22 -10.08
N LYS A 119 14.58 -11.24 -10.67
CA LYS A 119 14.12 -12.64 -10.60
C LYS A 119 15.26 -13.49 -10.07
N ASN A 120 15.01 -14.28 -9.02
CA ASN A 120 16.05 -15.10 -8.35
C ASN A 120 17.29 -14.29 -7.93
N GLY A 121 17.08 -13.07 -7.41
CA GLY A 121 18.18 -12.19 -6.95
C GLY A 121 19.00 -11.53 -8.06
N LYS A 122 18.66 -11.72 -9.33
CA LYS A 122 19.32 -11.09 -10.47
C LYS A 122 18.41 -10.07 -11.14
N LEU A 123 18.95 -8.91 -11.49
CA LEU A 123 18.24 -7.91 -12.29
C LEU A 123 17.92 -8.46 -13.68
N VAL A 124 16.69 -8.27 -14.13
CA VAL A 124 16.24 -8.65 -15.45
C VAL A 124 16.44 -7.45 -16.38
N ALA A 125 17.18 -7.63 -17.47
CA ALA A 125 17.36 -6.60 -18.49
C ALA A 125 16.08 -6.40 -19.32
N GLN A 126 15.91 -5.21 -19.89
CA GLN A 126 14.87 -4.96 -20.88
C GLN A 126 15.23 -5.67 -22.19
N PRO A 127 14.24 -6.17 -22.96
CA PRO A 127 14.52 -6.94 -24.18
C PRO A 127 15.31 -6.19 -25.27
N MET A 128 15.29 -4.86 -25.25
CA MET A 128 15.91 -4.01 -26.29
C MET A 128 16.86 -2.93 -25.73
N ALA A 129 17.20 -3.00 -24.44
CA ALA A 129 18.12 -2.07 -23.80
C ALA A 129 18.96 -2.79 -22.74
N GLU A 130 20.20 -2.35 -22.53
CA GLU A 130 21.07 -2.85 -21.45
C GLU A 130 20.58 -2.43 -20.04
N GLU A 131 19.57 -1.57 -19.98
CA GLU A 131 18.99 -1.09 -18.73
C GLU A 131 18.14 -2.16 -18.05
N PRO A 132 18.11 -2.18 -16.71
CA PRO A 132 17.25 -3.11 -15.98
C PRO A 132 15.77 -2.82 -16.25
N LYS A 133 14.99 -3.90 -16.44
CA LYS A 133 13.53 -3.80 -16.50
C LYS A 133 13.03 -3.18 -15.20
N VAL A 134 12.13 -2.19 -15.30
CA VAL A 134 11.47 -1.59 -14.15
C VAL A 134 9.99 -1.93 -14.13
N PHE A 135 9.41 -2.00 -12.95
CA PHE A 135 7.98 -2.25 -12.74
C PHE A 135 7.38 -1.31 -11.71
N ALA A 136 6.08 -1.09 -11.81
CA ALA A 136 5.34 -0.29 -10.83
C ALA A 136 5.20 -1.06 -9.52
N SER A 137 5.66 -0.47 -8.42
CA SER A 137 5.54 -0.99 -7.06
C SER A 137 4.64 -0.09 -6.23
N LYS A 138 3.70 -0.68 -5.50
CA LYS A 138 2.80 0.00 -4.59
C LYS A 138 2.32 -0.95 -3.49
N CYS A 139 1.69 -0.41 -2.44
CA CYS A 139 1.09 -1.20 -1.38
C CYS A 139 0.07 -2.20 -1.94
N ASP A 140 0.13 -3.43 -1.46
CA ASP A 140 -0.77 -4.56 -1.74
C ASP A 140 -1.45 -5.08 -0.46
N LEU A 141 -1.44 -4.30 0.62
CA LEU A 141 -1.93 -4.67 1.95
C LEU A 141 -1.27 -5.93 2.53
N CYS A 142 -0.06 -6.24 2.10
CA CYS A 142 0.64 -7.48 2.45
C CYS A 142 -0.12 -8.73 1.98
N ALA A 143 -0.67 -8.72 0.76
CA ALA A 143 -1.39 -9.85 0.17
C ALA A 143 -0.57 -11.15 0.27
N GLY A 144 -1.21 -12.24 0.68
CA GLY A 144 -0.56 -13.53 0.89
C GLY A 144 0.18 -13.69 2.22
N ILE A 145 0.13 -12.68 3.11
CA ILE A 145 0.74 -12.72 4.43
C ILE A 145 -0.36 -12.68 5.48
N GLU A 146 -0.35 -13.63 6.40
CA GLU A 146 -1.35 -13.73 7.45
C GLU A 146 -1.35 -12.51 8.40
N GLY A 147 -2.54 -12.10 8.79
CA GLY A 147 -2.78 -11.04 9.76
C GLY A 147 -2.86 -9.64 9.16
N SER A 148 -2.85 -8.64 10.03
CA SER A 148 -2.91 -7.23 9.64
C SER A 148 -1.64 -6.79 8.91
N PRO A 149 -1.70 -5.76 8.04
CA PRO A 149 -0.52 -5.26 7.33
C PRO A 149 0.67 -4.97 8.25
N ALA A 150 1.89 -5.33 7.82
CA ALA A 150 3.10 -5.22 8.63
C ALA A 150 3.33 -3.81 9.18
N CYS A 151 3.04 -2.78 8.40
CA CYS A 151 3.18 -1.38 8.80
C CYS A 151 2.23 -1.01 9.96
N VAL A 152 1.04 -1.59 10.01
CA VAL A 152 0.07 -1.39 11.10
C VAL A 152 0.56 -2.09 12.37
N ARG A 153 0.99 -3.35 12.26
CA ARG A 153 1.45 -4.16 13.40
C ARG A 153 2.69 -3.59 14.09
N VAL A 154 3.60 -3.00 13.32
CA VAL A 154 4.89 -2.53 13.85
C VAL A 154 4.83 -1.11 14.41
N CYS A 155 3.77 -0.36 14.16
CA CYS A 155 3.70 1.05 14.55
C CYS A 155 3.64 1.20 16.07
N PRO A 156 4.70 1.72 16.75
CA PRO A 156 4.74 1.80 18.20
C PRO A 156 3.75 2.82 18.75
N HIS A 157 3.35 3.80 17.94
CA HIS A 157 2.42 4.86 18.32
C HIS A 157 0.99 4.63 17.82
N GLN A 158 0.72 3.46 17.21
CA GLN A 158 -0.60 3.15 16.63
C GLN A 158 -1.11 4.27 15.68
N ALA A 159 -0.17 4.92 14.99
CA ALA A 159 -0.47 5.96 14.02
C ALA A 159 -1.01 5.42 12.69
N LEU A 160 -0.99 4.11 12.49
CA LEU A 160 -1.51 3.43 11.31
C LEU A 160 -2.62 2.46 11.71
N ARG A 161 -3.72 2.48 10.97
CA ARG A 161 -4.79 1.51 11.14
C ARG A 161 -5.31 1.01 9.79
N LEU A 162 -5.71 -0.24 9.74
CA LEU A 162 -6.45 -0.81 8.62
C LEU A 162 -7.90 -0.35 8.76
N VAL A 163 -8.46 0.16 7.66
CA VAL A 163 -9.86 0.56 7.56
C VAL A 163 -10.57 -0.45 6.70
N ASP A 164 -11.64 -1.02 7.24
CA ASP A 164 -12.67 -1.73 6.52
C ASP A 164 -13.89 -0.81 6.42
N PRO A 165 -14.18 -0.27 5.22
CA PRO A 165 -15.26 0.70 5.06
C PRO A 165 -16.65 0.14 5.37
N GLU A 166 -16.86 -1.16 5.17
CA GLU A 166 -18.15 -1.80 5.45
C GLU A 166 -18.36 -1.95 6.96
N ALA A 167 -17.37 -2.44 7.67
CA ALA A 167 -17.41 -2.54 9.13
C ALA A 167 -17.55 -1.16 9.80
N GLU A 168 -16.82 -0.14 9.31
CA GLU A 168 -16.97 1.23 9.84
C GLU A 168 -18.36 1.82 9.58
N ARG A 169 -18.96 1.53 8.44
CA ARG A 169 -20.32 1.96 8.14
C ARG A 169 -21.34 1.30 9.06
N GLU A 170 -21.20 -0.01 9.27
CA GLU A 170 -22.07 -0.76 10.18
C GLU A 170 -21.99 -0.23 11.61
N GLU A 171 -20.77 -0.01 12.11
CA GLU A 171 -20.56 0.57 13.46
C GLU A 171 -21.19 1.96 13.59
N LYS A 172 -21.03 2.82 12.57
CA LYS A 172 -21.67 4.15 12.55
C LYS A 172 -23.19 4.05 12.54
N ASN A 173 -23.76 3.11 11.77
CA ASN A 173 -25.20 2.90 11.71
C ASN A 173 -25.75 2.42 13.06
N ILE A 174 -25.04 1.50 13.73
CA ILE A 174 -25.42 1.03 15.07
C ILE A 174 -25.41 2.20 16.08
N ARG A 175 -24.33 2.98 16.14
CA ARG A 175 -24.24 4.16 17.00
C ARG A 175 -25.35 5.18 16.73
N ALA A 176 -25.68 5.41 15.47
CA ALA A 176 -26.77 6.31 15.09
C ALA A 176 -28.12 5.78 15.55
N ALA A 177 -28.37 4.47 15.40
CA ALA A 177 -29.60 3.83 15.88
C ALA A 177 -29.74 3.93 17.39
N GLU A 178 -28.66 3.67 18.14
CA GLU A 178 -28.64 3.82 19.60
C GLU A 178 -28.93 5.26 20.04
N ALA A 179 -28.31 6.24 19.39
CA ALA A 179 -28.55 7.66 19.67
C ALA A 179 -30.02 8.05 19.42
N LEU A 180 -30.61 7.56 18.32
CA LEU A 180 -32.02 7.79 18.01
C LEU A 180 -32.97 7.13 19.02
N LEU A 181 -32.60 5.99 19.59
CA LEU A 181 -33.39 5.35 20.65
C LEU A 181 -33.38 6.19 21.95
N LEU A 182 -32.25 6.80 22.28
CA LEU A 182 -32.14 7.67 23.46
C LEU A 182 -32.96 8.97 23.33
N THR A 183 -33.21 9.43 22.10
CA THR A 183 -34.01 10.63 21.84
C THR A 183 -35.55 10.37 21.90
N LYS A 184 -36.01 9.13 22.11
CA LYS A 184 -37.43 8.79 22.20
C LYS A 184 -38.15 9.36 23.41
N ASN A 185 -37.48 10.00 24.35
CA ASN A 185 -38.06 10.58 25.59
C ASN A 185 -38.57 12.04 25.44
N TRP A 186 -38.82 12.51 24.21
CA TRP A 186 -39.39 13.84 23.97
C TRP A 186 -40.85 13.78 23.48
N ARG A 187 -41.69 13.04 24.23
CA ARG A 187 -43.18 13.12 24.12
C ARG A 187 -43.71 13.83 25.34
#